data_a5659507d92da87449d6007b7d3b1df4
#
_entry.id   a5659507d92da87449d6007b7d3b1df4
#
_cell.length_a   1.000
_cell.length_b   1.000
_cell.length_c   1.000
_cell.angle_alpha   90.00
_cell.angle_beta   90.00
_cell.angle_gamma   90.00
#
_symmetry.space_group_name_H-M   'P 1'
#
loop_
_entity.id
_entity.type
_entity.pdbx_description
1 polymer ?
#
loop_
_entity_poly.entity_id
_entity_poly.type
_entity_poly.pdbx_seq_one_letter_code
_entity_poly.pdbx_strand_id
1 'polypeptide(L)'
;IGIEAEKAALDRGVGSQYPAAAGVPELKKEASRFVKAFLNLEISPRACVPTTGSVAGSFGSFIACTQRIPGKDKVLFIDPGFPIQKSQLRIIGVEWEEFDIYHYRGQALREKLESFLSKGDIAAIIYSNPNNPAWICLEEEELQIIGELATRYDVIVMEDLAYFCMDFRRDMGHPFEPPYPPTVARYTDNYILMLSSSKIFSYAGQRMALACISDKLFDRQFPALAERYKDAGVFGPTLIASILYMITSGCTASTQYAYAEMLRLSTEGKINFVEDTREYARRAERMKKIFTDNGFHIVYDYDATQVVGDGFFFTIGYGNMTGGELLRELLYYGVSSISLSTTGSEQEGVRACTSRMREELYPVMEERMRAFHEDH
;
A
#
# COMPACT_ATOMS: atom_id res chain seq x y z
N ILE A 1 1.83 -18.24 14.19
CA ILE A 1 0.49 -18.57 13.61
C ILE A 1 0.65 -18.86 12.12
N GLY A 2 1.11 -17.92 11.30
CA GLY A 2 1.24 -18.13 9.85
C GLY A 2 2.10 -19.34 9.47
N ILE A 3 3.24 -19.52 10.14
CA ILE A 3 4.14 -20.67 9.92
C ILE A 3 3.42 -22.00 10.23
N GLU A 4 2.71 -22.09 11.35
CA GLU A 4 2.02 -23.32 11.73
C GLU A 4 0.84 -23.64 10.80
N ALA A 5 0.11 -22.60 10.37
CA ALA A 5 -0.96 -22.75 9.39
C ALA A 5 -0.43 -23.20 8.02
N GLU A 6 0.74 -22.68 7.60
CA GLU A 6 1.37 -23.10 6.34
C GLU A 6 1.87 -24.53 6.41
N LYS A 7 2.53 -24.94 7.50
CA LYS A 7 2.92 -26.34 7.73
C LYS A 7 1.72 -27.28 7.68
N ALA A 8 0.63 -26.94 8.38
CA ALA A 8 -0.59 -27.74 8.36
C ALA A 8 -1.22 -27.86 6.97
N ALA A 9 -1.10 -26.83 6.13
CA ALA A 9 -1.53 -26.89 4.73
C ALA A 9 -0.63 -27.83 3.92
N LEU A 10 0.69 -27.75 4.09
CA LEU A 10 1.65 -28.65 3.41
C LEU A 10 1.45 -30.10 3.81
N ASP A 11 1.16 -30.41 5.08
CA ASP A 11 0.85 -31.75 5.56
C ASP A 11 -0.39 -32.35 4.90
N ARG A 12 -1.32 -31.51 4.43
CA ARG A 12 -2.47 -31.93 3.61
C ARG A 12 -2.15 -32.17 2.14
N GLY A 13 -0.90 -31.96 1.73
CA GLY A 13 -0.44 -32.18 0.37
C GLY A 13 -0.84 -31.11 -0.64
N VAL A 14 -1.21 -29.89 -0.19
CA VAL A 14 -1.67 -28.80 -1.09
C VAL A 14 -0.60 -28.35 -2.10
N GLY A 15 0.68 -28.63 -1.84
CA GLY A 15 1.78 -28.31 -2.77
C GLY A 15 1.86 -29.19 -4.01
N SER A 16 1.12 -30.29 -4.06
CA SER A 16 1.13 -31.23 -5.19
C SER A 16 0.16 -30.89 -6.33
N GLN A 17 -0.68 -29.87 -6.14
CA GLN A 17 -1.71 -29.47 -7.10
C GLN A 17 -1.73 -27.95 -7.32
N TYR A 18 -2.06 -27.54 -8.54
CA TYR A 18 -2.31 -26.13 -8.82
C TYR A 18 -3.59 -25.68 -8.11
N PRO A 19 -3.55 -24.57 -7.36
CA PRO A 19 -4.78 -23.94 -6.89
C PRO A 19 -5.55 -23.34 -8.07
N ALA A 20 -6.84 -23.09 -7.88
CA ALA A 20 -7.60 -22.34 -8.87
C ALA A 20 -6.94 -20.94 -9.13
N ALA A 21 -6.96 -20.48 -10.38
CA ALA A 21 -6.44 -19.17 -10.76
C ALA A 21 -7.04 -18.04 -9.91
N ALA A 22 -8.32 -18.16 -9.55
CA ALA A 22 -9.03 -17.21 -8.70
C ALA A 22 -8.67 -17.32 -7.21
N GLY A 23 -7.81 -18.26 -6.81
CA GLY A 23 -7.40 -18.51 -5.44
C GLY A 23 -8.24 -19.57 -4.72
N VAL A 24 -7.78 -19.98 -3.52
CA VAL A 24 -8.47 -20.97 -2.70
C VAL A 24 -9.74 -20.37 -2.06
N PRO A 25 -10.86 -21.11 -2.01
CA PRO A 25 -12.12 -20.59 -1.48
C PRO A 25 -12.04 -20.08 -0.04
N GLU A 26 -11.25 -20.75 0.80
CA GLU A 26 -11.04 -20.38 2.20
C GLU A 26 -10.45 -18.98 2.35
N LEU A 27 -9.41 -18.67 1.55
CA LEU A 27 -8.79 -17.33 1.61
C LEU A 27 -9.78 -16.27 1.15
N LYS A 28 -10.50 -16.50 0.08
CA LYS A 28 -11.49 -15.56 -0.46
C LYS A 28 -12.61 -15.27 0.54
N LYS A 29 -13.11 -16.30 1.21
CA LYS A 29 -14.12 -16.20 2.27
C LYS A 29 -13.60 -15.37 3.45
N GLU A 30 -12.43 -15.72 3.98
CA GLU A 30 -11.89 -15.02 5.13
C GLU A 30 -11.42 -13.60 4.79
N ALA A 31 -11.00 -13.34 3.56
CA ALA A 31 -10.72 -11.99 3.06
C ALA A 31 -11.96 -11.09 3.06
N SER A 32 -13.09 -11.59 2.53
CA SER A 32 -14.37 -10.88 2.56
C SER A 32 -14.82 -10.57 3.99
N ARG A 33 -14.70 -11.55 4.91
CA ARG A 33 -15.02 -11.35 6.33
C ARG A 33 -14.09 -10.33 7.01
N PHE A 34 -12.80 -10.39 6.71
CA PHE A 34 -11.81 -9.46 7.25
C PHE A 34 -12.07 -8.01 6.80
N VAL A 35 -12.36 -7.82 5.52
CA VAL A 35 -12.74 -6.50 4.98
C VAL A 35 -14.00 -5.99 5.67
N LYS A 36 -15.00 -6.84 5.90
CA LYS A 36 -16.19 -6.46 6.67
C LYS A 36 -15.85 -6.08 8.11
N ALA A 37 -14.99 -6.89 8.75
CA ALA A 37 -14.64 -6.70 10.16
C ALA A 37 -13.85 -5.42 10.43
N PHE A 38 -12.92 -5.06 9.53
CA PHE A 38 -11.96 -3.96 9.77
C PHE A 38 -12.17 -2.72 8.90
N LEU A 39 -12.94 -2.80 7.82
CA LEU A 39 -13.30 -1.65 6.98
C LEU A 39 -14.79 -1.33 6.99
N ASN A 40 -15.61 -2.22 7.54
CA ASN A 40 -17.07 -2.17 7.47
C ASN A 40 -17.61 -2.07 6.02
N LEU A 41 -16.95 -2.76 5.09
CA LEU A 41 -17.32 -2.83 3.67
C LEU A 41 -17.84 -4.22 3.31
N GLU A 42 -18.81 -4.29 2.42
CA GLU A 42 -19.27 -5.54 1.80
C GLU A 42 -18.55 -5.74 0.46
N ILE A 43 -17.73 -6.76 0.37
CA ILE A 43 -17.09 -7.22 -0.87
C ILE A 43 -17.29 -8.72 -0.94
N SER A 44 -17.81 -9.22 -2.07
CA SER A 44 -18.04 -10.65 -2.22
C SER A 44 -16.72 -11.44 -2.24
N PRO A 45 -16.69 -12.69 -1.75
CA PRO A 45 -15.48 -13.52 -1.77
C PRO A 45 -14.84 -13.64 -3.17
N ARG A 46 -15.65 -13.65 -4.24
CA ARG A 46 -15.14 -13.75 -5.63
C ARG A 46 -14.30 -12.54 -6.03
N ALA A 47 -14.58 -11.35 -5.48
CA ALA A 47 -13.88 -10.11 -5.76
C ALA A 47 -12.64 -9.88 -4.86
N CYS A 48 -12.35 -10.79 -3.92
CA CYS A 48 -11.11 -10.85 -3.16
C CYS A 48 -10.11 -11.74 -3.91
N VAL A 49 -9.20 -11.15 -4.67
CA VAL A 49 -8.29 -11.84 -5.61
C VAL A 49 -6.91 -12.00 -4.99
N PRO A 50 -6.41 -13.22 -4.76
CA PRO A 50 -5.04 -13.45 -4.29
C PRO A 50 -4.01 -13.00 -5.32
N THR A 51 -2.91 -12.43 -4.84
CA THR A 51 -1.78 -12.00 -5.67
C THR A 51 -0.45 -12.38 -5.02
N THR A 52 0.58 -12.60 -5.82
CA THR A 52 1.93 -12.91 -5.34
C THR A 52 2.60 -11.63 -4.81
N GLY A 53 2.14 -11.18 -3.64
CA GLY A 53 2.43 -9.88 -3.06
C GLY A 53 1.71 -8.74 -3.78
N SER A 54 1.60 -7.57 -3.13
CA SER A 54 0.97 -6.38 -3.72
C SER A 54 1.66 -5.91 -5.00
N VAL A 55 2.95 -6.23 -5.18
CA VAL A 55 3.70 -5.88 -6.40
C VAL A 55 3.14 -6.58 -7.64
N ALA A 56 2.80 -7.88 -7.56
CA ALA A 56 2.12 -8.55 -8.67
C ALA A 56 0.68 -8.05 -8.84
N GLY A 57 0.01 -7.75 -7.73
CA GLY A 57 -1.33 -7.16 -7.73
C GLY A 57 -1.37 -5.80 -8.43
N SER A 58 -0.48 -4.88 -8.08
CA SER A 58 -0.39 -3.57 -8.73
C SER A 58 -0.04 -3.69 -10.21
N PHE A 59 0.90 -4.58 -10.57
CA PHE A 59 1.29 -4.78 -11.96
C PHE A 59 0.12 -5.25 -12.83
N GLY A 60 -0.60 -6.29 -12.39
CA GLY A 60 -1.79 -6.77 -13.11
C GLY A 60 -2.90 -5.72 -13.17
N SER A 61 -3.11 -4.98 -12.08
CA SER A 61 -4.12 -3.92 -12.01
C SER A 61 -3.79 -2.76 -12.95
N PHE A 62 -2.53 -2.33 -13.06
CA PHE A 62 -2.12 -1.32 -14.04
C PHE A 62 -2.46 -1.75 -15.47
N ILE A 63 -2.15 -2.99 -15.84
CA ILE A 63 -2.47 -3.54 -17.15
C ILE A 63 -3.98 -3.49 -17.40
N ALA A 64 -4.79 -3.99 -16.46
CA ALA A 64 -6.25 -3.99 -16.61
C ALA A 64 -6.82 -2.57 -16.70
N CYS A 65 -6.36 -1.65 -15.85
CA CYS A 65 -6.87 -0.28 -15.80
C CYS A 65 -6.55 0.51 -17.06
N THR A 66 -5.30 0.44 -17.54
CA THR A 66 -4.83 1.25 -18.67
C THR A 66 -5.29 0.71 -20.03
N GLN A 67 -5.79 -0.52 -20.08
CA GLN A 67 -6.25 -1.15 -21.33
C GLN A 67 -7.78 -1.23 -21.46
N ARG A 68 -8.53 -0.79 -20.45
CA ARG A 68 -10.00 -0.95 -20.39
C ARG A 68 -10.77 0.05 -21.29
N ILE A 69 -10.22 1.24 -21.51
CA ILE A 69 -10.84 2.32 -22.30
C ILE A 69 -9.78 2.94 -23.21
N PRO A 70 -9.96 2.94 -24.56
CA PRO A 70 -9.03 3.58 -25.47
C PRO A 70 -8.84 5.07 -25.17
N GLY A 71 -7.59 5.55 -25.19
CA GLY A 71 -7.24 6.95 -24.91
C GLY A 71 -7.27 7.34 -23.44
N LYS A 72 -7.57 6.40 -22.55
CA LYS A 72 -7.54 6.55 -21.10
C LYS A 72 -6.55 5.55 -20.53
N ASP A 73 -5.27 5.86 -20.66
CA ASP A 73 -4.17 4.91 -20.52
C ASP A 73 -3.03 5.37 -19.62
N LYS A 74 -3.15 6.54 -18.97
CA LYS A 74 -2.17 7.04 -18.01
C LYS A 74 -2.58 6.71 -16.57
N VAL A 75 -1.58 6.68 -15.68
CA VAL A 75 -1.77 6.52 -14.22
C VAL A 75 -1.37 7.82 -13.53
N LEU A 76 -2.20 8.28 -12.58
CA LEU A 76 -1.88 9.43 -11.72
C LEU A 76 -1.37 8.93 -10.38
N PHE A 77 -0.15 9.33 -9.99
CA PHE A 77 0.41 9.09 -8.67
C PHE A 77 0.14 10.26 -7.74
N ILE A 78 -0.43 9.96 -6.57
CA ILE A 78 -0.44 10.87 -5.44
C ILE A 78 0.81 10.54 -4.62
N ASP A 79 1.88 11.27 -4.90
CA ASP A 79 3.20 11.07 -4.30
C ASP A 79 3.35 11.81 -2.95
N PRO A 80 4.39 11.49 -2.16
CA PRO A 80 5.42 10.50 -2.43
C PRO A 80 4.85 9.07 -2.39
N GLY A 81 5.43 8.17 -3.17
CA GLY A 81 4.91 6.82 -3.35
C GLY A 81 5.98 5.72 -3.41
N PHE A 82 5.52 4.49 -3.57
CA PHE A 82 6.39 3.33 -3.68
C PHE A 82 7.03 3.25 -5.09
N PRO A 83 8.36 3.45 -5.23
CA PRO A 83 9.00 3.68 -6.54
C PRO A 83 8.92 2.50 -7.51
N ILE A 84 8.70 1.27 -7.00
CA ILE A 84 8.56 0.08 -7.84
C ILE A 84 7.35 0.20 -8.77
N GLN A 85 6.28 0.86 -8.35
CA GLN A 85 5.05 1.02 -9.14
C GLN A 85 5.31 1.80 -10.44
N LYS A 86 6.10 2.87 -10.39
CA LYS A 86 6.54 3.61 -11.59
C LYS A 86 7.45 2.76 -12.49
N SER A 87 8.31 1.93 -11.89
CA SER A 87 9.12 0.98 -12.64
C SER A 87 8.29 -0.08 -13.37
N GLN A 88 7.16 -0.50 -12.78
CA GLN A 88 6.20 -1.40 -13.44
C GLN A 88 5.59 -0.75 -14.70
N LEU A 89 5.21 0.53 -14.61
CA LEU A 89 4.68 1.25 -15.78
C LEU A 89 5.72 1.39 -16.89
N ARG A 90 7.00 1.63 -16.56
CA ARG A 90 8.09 1.63 -17.56
C ARG A 90 8.20 0.29 -18.29
N ILE A 91 8.04 -0.84 -17.59
CA ILE A 91 8.10 -2.19 -18.20
C ILE A 91 7.03 -2.37 -19.27
N ILE A 92 5.82 -1.84 -19.02
CA ILE A 92 4.69 -1.98 -19.95
C ILE A 92 4.49 -0.78 -20.89
N GLY A 93 5.38 0.20 -20.84
CA GLY A 93 5.34 1.37 -21.71
C GLY A 93 4.15 2.31 -21.45
N VAL A 94 3.66 2.36 -20.22
CA VAL A 94 2.56 3.23 -19.81
C VAL A 94 3.11 4.53 -19.23
N GLU A 95 2.57 5.65 -19.67
CA GLU A 95 2.88 6.98 -19.14
C GLU A 95 2.15 7.23 -17.82
N TRP A 96 2.68 8.15 -17.01
CA TRP A 96 2.04 8.58 -15.78
C TRP A 96 2.17 10.09 -15.59
N GLU A 97 1.28 10.61 -14.77
CA GLU A 97 1.35 11.95 -14.17
C GLU A 97 1.56 11.79 -12.67
N GLU A 98 2.12 12.79 -12.02
CA GLU A 98 2.41 12.74 -10.59
C GLU A 98 2.37 14.12 -9.94
N PHE A 99 2.11 14.18 -8.65
CA PHE A 99 2.27 15.37 -7.83
C PHE A 99 2.51 14.97 -6.37
N ASP A 100 3.31 15.77 -5.65
CA ASP A 100 3.49 15.62 -4.21
C ASP A 100 2.28 16.21 -3.46
N ILE A 101 1.65 15.39 -2.63
CA ILE A 101 0.42 15.77 -1.89
C ILE A 101 0.70 16.76 -0.76
N TYR A 102 1.95 16.95 -0.33
CA TYR A 102 2.28 17.69 0.89
C TYR A 102 1.67 19.12 0.91
N HIS A 103 1.63 19.77 -0.25
CA HIS A 103 1.05 21.12 -0.38
C HIS A 103 -0.42 21.12 -0.84
N TYR A 104 -1.04 19.97 -1.06
CA TYR A 104 -2.39 19.83 -1.60
C TYR A 104 -3.30 19.04 -0.68
N ARG A 105 -3.25 19.31 0.65
CA ARG A 105 -4.09 18.62 1.64
C ARG A 105 -5.49 19.24 1.74
N GLY A 106 -6.46 18.44 2.19
CA GLY A 106 -7.83 18.88 2.35
C GLY A 106 -8.46 19.35 1.03
N GLN A 107 -9.13 20.50 1.01
CA GLN A 107 -9.84 21.02 -0.18
C GLN A 107 -8.91 21.38 -1.35
N ALA A 108 -7.65 21.72 -1.10
CA ALA A 108 -6.68 22.00 -2.17
C ALA A 108 -6.43 20.75 -3.04
N LEU A 109 -6.67 19.53 -2.51
CA LEU A 109 -6.56 18.29 -3.25
C LEU A 109 -7.58 18.21 -4.40
N ARG A 110 -8.79 18.76 -4.22
CA ARG A 110 -9.83 18.73 -5.25
C ARG A 110 -9.39 19.41 -6.53
N GLU A 111 -8.95 20.67 -6.46
CA GLU A 111 -8.50 21.43 -7.62
C GLU A 111 -7.30 20.77 -8.29
N LYS A 112 -6.36 20.28 -7.47
CA LYS A 112 -5.17 19.59 -7.98
C LYS A 112 -5.55 18.32 -8.76
N LEU A 113 -6.42 17.48 -8.24
CA LEU A 113 -6.90 16.27 -8.94
C LEU A 113 -7.68 16.62 -10.21
N GLU A 114 -8.59 17.60 -10.15
CA GLU A 114 -9.36 18.02 -11.33
C GLU A 114 -8.46 18.54 -12.47
N SER A 115 -7.33 19.17 -12.16
CA SER A 115 -6.36 19.64 -13.15
C SER A 115 -5.76 18.51 -14.01
N PHE A 116 -5.70 17.29 -13.48
CA PHE A 116 -5.29 16.09 -14.21
C PHE A 116 -6.49 15.37 -14.84
N LEU A 117 -7.52 15.09 -14.05
CA LEU A 117 -8.62 14.21 -14.43
C LEU A 117 -9.49 14.81 -15.54
N SER A 118 -9.62 16.14 -15.61
CA SER A 118 -10.36 16.83 -16.66
C SER A 118 -9.77 16.67 -18.06
N LYS A 119 -8.51 16.25 -18.17
CA LYS A 119 -7.87 15.93 -19.47
C LYS A 119 -8.45 14.67 -20.12
N GLY A 120 -9.04 13.75 -19.31
CA GLY A 120 -9.73 12.57 -19.78
C GLY A 120 -8.84 11.36 -20.10
N ASP A 121 -7.53 11.44 -19.89
CA ASP A 121 -6.55 10.39 -20.23
C ASP A 121 -6.10 9.54 -19.03
N ILE A 122 -6.49 9.88 -17.80
CA ILE A 122 -6.14 9.13 -16.58
C ILE A 122 -7.05 7.91 -16.44
N ALA A 123 -6.46 6.72 -16.46
CA ALA A 123 -7.12 5.43 -16.25
C ALA A 123 -7.25 5.06 -14.76
N ALA A 124 -6.21 5.35 -13.98
CA ALA A 124 -6.16 5.01 -12.56
C ALA A 124 -5.42 6.07 -11.75
N ILE A 125 -5.80 6.17 -10.46
CA ILE A 125 -5.07 6.90 -9.41
C ILE A 125 -4.47 5.87 -8.48
N ILE A 126 -3.24 6.09 -7.99
CA ILE A 126 -2.62 5.23 -6.98
C ILE A 126 -1.96 6.05 -5.87
N TYR A 127 -2.10 5.56 -4.66
CA TYR A 127 -1.43 6.05 -3.44
C TYR A 127 -1.39 4.95 -2.39
N SER A 128 -0.57 5.12 -1.33
CA SER A 128 -0.58 4.25 -0.15
C SER A 128 -1.10 4.98 1.10
N ASN A 129 -1.84 4.26 1.95
CA ASN A 129 -2.45 4.82 3.15
C ASN A 129 -2.43 3.79 4.31
N PRO A 130 -1.65 4.00 5.41
CA PRO A 130 -0.59 5.00 5.59
C PRO A 130 0.47 4.98 4.50
N ASN A 131 1.12 6.13 4.28
CA ASN A 131 2.00 6.35 3.14
C ASN A 131 3.40 5.73 3.33
N ASN A 132 3.98 5.24 2.25
CA ASN A 132 5.39 4.95 2.11
C ASN A 132 5.98 5.90 1.06
N PRO A 133 6.87 6.83 1.42
CA PRO A 133 7.78 6.85 2.59
C PRO A 133 7.36 7.78 3.75
N ALA A 134 6.40 8.66 3.55
CA ALA A 134 6.17 9.82 4.40
C ALA A 134 5.41 9.51 5.70
N TRP A 135 4.73 8.39 5.75
CA TRP A 135 3.82 7.98 6.83
C TRP A 135 2.59 8.88 7.01
N ILE A 136 2.35 9.79 6.08
CA ILE A 136 1.11 10.58 6.07
C ILE A 136 -0.10 9.66 5.88
N CYS A 137 -1.22 10.02 6.50
CA CYS A 137 -2.50 9.35 6.34
C CYS A 137 -3.49 10.31 5.69
N LEU A 138 -4.21 9.82 4.69
CA LEU A 138 -5.29 10.60 4.09
C LEU A 138 -6.50 10.64 5.03
N GLU A 139 -7.06 11.83 5.20
CA GLU A 139 -8.23 12.03 6.02
C GLU A 139 -9.52 11.66 5.25
N GLU A 140 -10.62 11.50 5.97
CA GLU A 140 -11.91 11.10 5.40
C GLU A 140 -12.37 12.06 4.29
N GLU A 141 -12.19 13.40 4.49
CA GLU A 141 -12.52 14.41 3.49
C GLU A 141 -11.72 14.26 2.20
N GLU A 142 -10.42 13.95 2.30
CA GLU A 142 -9.54 13.75 1.15
C GLU A 142 -9.93 12.50 0.36
N LEU A 143 -10.25 11.42 1.05
CA LEU A 143 -10.72 10.17 0.44
C LEU A 143 -12.10 10.34 -0.21
N GLN A 144 -12.98 11.16 0.38
CA GLN A 144 -14.25 11.54 -0.23
C GLN A 144 -14.01 12.31 -1.53
N ILE A 145 -13.12 13.28 -1.55
CA ILE A 145 -12.74 14.04 -2.76
C ILE A 145 -12.24 13.10 -3.85
N ILE A 146 -11.31 12.21 -3.50
CA ILE A 146 -10.76 11.23 -4.46
C ILE A 146 -11.87 10.35 -5.01
N GLY A 147 -12.75 9.81 -4.16
CA GLY A 147 -13.82 8.90 -4.57
C GLY A 147 -14.88 9.58 -5.44
N GLU A 148 -15.29 10.81 -5.11
CA GLU A 148 -16.22 11.60 -5.91
C GLU A 148 -15.67 11.88 -7.32
N LEU A 149 -14.41 12.31 -7.39
CA LEU A 149 -13.75 12.60 -8.67
C LEU A 149 -13.49 11.33 -9.48
N ALA A 150 -13.08 10.24 -8.82
CA ALA A 150 -12.92 8.94 -9.47
C ALA A 150 -14.22 8.45 -10.10
N THR A 151 -15.35 8.64 -9.42
CA THR A 151 -16.68 8.32 -9.97
C THR A 151 -17.04 9.23 -11.14
N ARG A 152 -16.87 10.56 -10.99
CA ARG A 152 -17.20 11.55 -12.01
C ARG A 152 -16.42 11.35 -13.31
N TYR A 153 -15.13 11.06 -13.19
CA TYR A 153 -14.23 10.93 -14.34
C TYR A 153 -14.02 9.47 -14.78
N ASP A 154 -14.72 8.51 -14.22
CA ASP A 154 -14.57 7.07 -14.49
C ASP A 154 -13.11 6.61 -14.39
N VAL A 155 -12.45 6.90 -13.29
CA VAL A 155 -11.08 6.53 -12.95
C VAL A 155 -11.11 5.45 -11.87
N ILE A 156 -10.21 4.46 -11.93
CA ILE A 156 -10.09 3.43 -10.90
C ILE A 156 -9.07 3.90 -9.85
N VAL A 157 -9.45 3.84 -8.58
CA VAL A 157 -8.52 4.13 -7.47
C VAL A 157 -7.88 2.84 -6.97
N MET A 158 -6.55 2.78 -7.03
CA MET A 158 -5.73 1.72 -6.47
C MET A 158 -5.21 2.20 -5.12
N GLU A 159 -5.86 1.81 -4.04
CA GLU A 159 -5.46 2.15 -2.68
C GLU A 159 -4.55 1.07 -2.10
N ASP A 160 -3.26 1.39 -1.94
CA ASP A 160 -2.27 0.47 -1.39
C ASP A 160 -2.31 0.49 0.15
N LEU A 161 -2.90 -0.53 0.72
CA LEU A 161 -3.08 -0.74 2.15
C LEU A 161 -2.03 -1.70 2.74
N ALA A 162 -0.77 -1.62 2.26
CA ALA A 162 0.32 -2.45 2.77
C ALA A 162 0.57 -2.25 4.28
N TYR A 163 0.24 -1.08 4.81
CA TYR A 163 0.37 -0.71 6.23
C TYR A 163 -1.00 -0.60 6.92
N PHE A 164 -1.91 -1.47 6.54
CA PHE A 164 -3.29 -1.49 6.98
C PHE A 164 -3.44 -1.39 8.51
N CYS A 165 -4.30 -0.48 8.99
CA CYS A 165 -4.54 -0.18 10.41
C CYS A 165 -3.30 0.28 11.21
N MET A 166 -2.22 0.72 10.57
CA MET A 166 -1.00 1.15 11.27
C MET A 166 -0.95 2.66 11.56
N ASP A 167 -2.05 3.38 11.46
CA ASP A 167 -2.17 4.70 12.10
C ASP A 167 -2.43 4.50 13.60
N PHE A 168 -1.36 4.37 14.36
CA PHE A 168 -1.40 4.03 15.79
C PHE A 168 -1.90 5.17 16.70
N ARG A 169 -2.25 6.33 16.13
CA ARG A 169 -2.97 7.41 16.83
C ARG A 169 -4.42 7.00 17.13
N ARG A 170 -4.93 5.97 16.42
CA ARG A 170 -6.28 5.41 16.57
C ARG A 170 -6.19 3.93 16.96
N ASP A 171 -7.12 3.46 17.77
CA ASP A 171 -7.24 2.04 18.07
C ASP A 171 -8.19 1.37 17.07
N MET A 172 -7.60 0.78 16.03
CA MET A 172 -8.31 0.11 14.93
C MET A 172 -8.16 -1.42 14.98
N GLY A 173 -7.75 -1.95 16.12
CA GLY A 173 -7.45 -3.38 16.30
C GLY A 173 -8.67 -4.25 16.63
N HIS A 174 -9.89 -3.70 16.68
CA HIS A 174 -11.09 -4.40 17.12
C HIS A 174 -12.01 -4.74 15.94
N PRO A 175 -12.19 -6.05 15.61
CA PRO A 175 -13.04 -6.44 14.50
C PRO A 175 -14.51 -6.08 14.76
N PHE A 176 -15.20 -5.55 13.74
CA PHE A 176 -16.59 -5.11 13.76
C PHE A 176 -16.92 -3.92 14.67
N GLU A 177 -15.91 -3.25 15.19
CA GLU A 177 -16.06 -2.10 16.08
C GLU A 177 -15.32 -0.87 15.51
N PRO A 178 -15.94 0.33 15.56
CA PRO A 178 -15.23 1.56 15.20
C PRO A 178 -14.17 1.92 16.27
N PRO A 179 -13.15 2.73 15.89
CA PRO A 179 -13.00 3.38 14.60
C PRO A 179 -12.47 2.43 13.52
N TYR A 180 -13.02 2.58 12.30
CA TYR A 180 -12.50 1.89 11.13
C TYR A 180 -11.48 2.77 10.41
N PRO A 181 -10.42 2.22 9.78
CA PRO A 181 -9.53 3.01 8.95
C PRO A 181 -10.29 3.68 7.81
N PRO A 182 -9.98 4.95 7.52
CA PRO A 182 -10.51 5.64 6.36
C PRO A 182 -10.12 4.91 5.08
N THR A 183 -11.02 4.87 4.09
CA THR A 183 -10.77 4.26 2.78
C THR A 183 -11.64 4.90 1.71
N VAL A 184 -11.08 5.03 0.50
CA VAL A 184 -11.81 5.54 -0.67
C VAL A 184 -13.02 4.68 -1.05
N ALA A 185 -13.01 3.41 -0.67
CA ALA A 185 -14.08 2.46 -0.98
C ALA A 185 -15.46 2.83 -0.39
N ARG A 186 -15.53 3.80 0.52
CA ARG A 186 -16.78 4.35 1.03
C ARG A 186 -17.43 5.37 0.08
N TYR A 187 -16.67 5.92 -0.87
CA TYR A 187 -17.07 7.07 -1.68
C TYR A 187 -17.14 6.79 -3.17
N THR A 188 -16.71 5.62 -3.61
CA THR A 188 -16.77 5.18 -5.00
C THR A 188 -16.87 3.67 -5.09
N ASP A 189 -17.41 3.17 -6.21
CA ASP A 189 -17.33 1.75 -6.57
C ASP A 189 -16.15 1.48 -7.55
N ASN A 190 -15.39 2.50 -7.94
CA ASN A 190 -14.25 2.37 -8.84
C ASN A 190 -12.96 2.18 -8.03
N TYR A 191 -12.83 1.09 -7.27
CA TYR A 191 -11.64 0.86 -6.44
C TYR A 191 -11.07 -0.55 -6.51
N ILE A 192 -9.78 -0.63 -6.24
CA ILE A 192 -9.01 -1.83 -5.94
C ILE A 192 -8.23 -1.56 -4.65
N LEU A 193 -8.56 -2.26 -3.56
CA LEU A 193 -7.82 -2.20 -2.30
C LEU A 193 -6.74 -3.29 -2.30
N MET A 194 -5.48 -2.94 -2.07
CA MET A 194 -4.38 -3.89 -2.02
C MET A 194 -4.00 -4.20 -0.58
N LEU A 195 -4.47 -5.34 -0.05
CA LEU A 195 -4.19 -5.80 1.31
C LEU A 195 -3.01 -6.77 1.31
N SER A 196 -1.93 -6.40 2.01
CA SER A 196 -0.70 -7.21 2.04
C SER A 196 -0.50 -7.89 3.38
N SER A 197 -0.15 -9.18 3.37
CA SER A 197 0.31 -9.90 4.56
C SER A 197 1.71 -9.47 5.04
N SER A 198 2.45 -8.75 4.18
CA SER A 198 3.88 -8.48 4.36
C SER A 198 4.20 -7.71 5.64
N LYS A 199 3.36 -6.73 6.02
CA LYS A 199 3.61 -5.83 7.15
C LYS A 199 2.72 -6.16 8.34
N ILE A 200 1.41 -6.27 8.11
CA ILE A 200 0.45 -6.52 9.19
C ILE A 200 0.64 -7.87 9.90
N PHE A 201 1.18 -8.86 9.20
CA PHE A 201 1.46 -10.20 9.76
C PHE A 201 2.94 -10.60 9.71
N SER A 202 3.84 -9.66 9.39
CA SER A 202 5.28 -9.94 9.24
C SER A 202 5.58 -11.13 8.30
N TYR A 203 4.78 -11.28 7.24
CA TYR A 203 4.78 -12.42 6.33
C TYR A 203 5.35 -12.08 4.94
N ALA A 204 6.29 -11.11 4.91
CA ALA A 204 6.83 -10.52 3.68
C ALA A 204 7.54 -11.52 2.76
N GLY A 205 8.23 -12.52 3.34
CA GLY A 205 8.97 -13.53 2.59
C GLY A 205 8.08 -14.48 1.78
N GLN A 206 6.83 -14.66 2.17
CA GLN A 206 5.91 -15.61 1.58
C GLN A 206 5.10 -15.05 0.39
N ARG A 207 5.28 -13.78 0.06
CA ARG A 207 4.74 -13.16 -1.14
C ARG A 207 3.23 -13.33 -1.31
N MET A 208 2.44 -12.96 -0.29
CA MET A 208 0.99 -13.10 -0.32
C MET A 208 0.30 -11.77 -0.08
N ALA A 209 -0.66 -11.42 -0.94
CA ALA A 209 -1.51 -10.26 -0.81
C ALA A 209 -2.88 -10.51 -1.47
N LEU A 210 -3.79 -9.56 -1.35
CA LEU A 210 -5.11 -9.55 -1.96
C LEU A 210 -5.32 -8.26 -2.72
N ALA A 211 -5.93 -8.34 -3.90
CA ALA A 211 -6.60 -7.24 -4.56
C ALA A 211 -8.11 -7.40 -4.29
N CYS A 212 -8.66 -6.55 -3.42
CA CYS A 212 -10.08 -6.54 -3.10
C CYS A 212 -10.76 -5.47 -3.97
N ILE A 213 -11.58 -5.92 -4.90
CA ILE A 213 -12.20 -5.10 -5.94
C ILE A 213 -13.66 -4.88 -5.58
N SER A 214 -14.24 -3.70 -5.83
CA SER A 214 -15.68 -3.54 -5.65
C SER A 214 -16.44 -4.52 -6.54
N ASP A 215 -17.55 -5.07 -6.06
CA ASP A 215 -18.35 -6.00 -6.86
C ASP A 215 -18.85 -5.37 -8.17
N LYS A 216 -19.18 -4.08 -8.16
CA LYS A 216 -19.58 -3.37 -9.38
C LYS A 216 -18.46 -3.27 -10.41
N LEU A 217 -17.24 -2.91 -10.01
CA LEU A 217 -16.10 -2.89 -10.92
C LEU A 217 -15.73 -4.31 -11.37
N PHE A 218 -15.77 -5.29 -10.46
CA PHE A 218 -15.46 -6.68 -10.76
C PHE A 218 -16.33 -7.25 -11.88
N ASP A 219 -17.63 -6.91 -11.89
CA ASP A 219 -18.60 -7.38 -12.88
C ASP A 219 -18.70 -6.48 -14.13
N ARG A 220 -18.05 -5.32 -14.12
CA ARG A 220 -18.15 -4.37 -15.22
C ARG A 220 -17.46 -4.90 -16.47
N GLN A 221 -18.17 -4.83 -17.60
CA GLN A 221 -17.68 -5.26 -18.90
C GLN A 221 -17.07 -4.07 -19.67
N PHE A 222 -15.93 -4.34 -20.32
CA PHE A 222 -15.21 -3.37 -21.14
C PHE A 222 -14.94 -3.95 -22.52
N PRO A 223 -15.49 -3.37 -23.62
CA PRO A 223 -15.28 -3.87 -24.96
C PRO A 223 -13.80 -3.95 -25.38
N ALA A 224 -12.97 -2.99 -24.95
CA ALA A 224 -11.56 -2.99 -25.26
C ALA A 224 -10.81 -4.17 -24.61
N LEU A 225 -11.18 -4.58 -23.40
CA LEU A 225 -10.64 -5.80 -22.77
C LEU A 225 -11.08 -7.05 -23.53
N ALA A 226 -12.37 -7.13 -23.91
CA ALA A 226 -12.90 -8.25 -24.69
C ALA A 226 -12.16 -8.40 -26.03
N GLU A 227 -11.94 -7.31 -26.73
CA GLU A 227 -11.20 -7.30 -28.00
C GLU A 227 -9.75 -7.76 -27.83
N ARG A 228 -9.06 -7.22 -26.80
CA ARG A 228 -7.64 -7.49 -26.55
C ARG A 228 -7.40 -8.92 -26.09
N TYR A 229 -8.17 -9.39 -25.13
CA TYR A 229 -7.93 -10.68 -24.46
C TYR A 229 -8.73 -11.83 -25.08
N LYS A 230 -9.62 -11.54 -26.03
CA LYS A 230 -10.48 -12.55 -26.67
C LYS A 230 -11.34 -13.32 -25.67
N ASP A 231 -11.80 -12.61 -24.63
CA ASP A 231 -12.68 -13.11 -23.58
C ASP A 231 -13.96 -12.25 -23.49
N ALA A 232 -14.72 -12.39 -22.40
CA ALA A 232 -15.95 -11.59 -22.21
C ALA A 232 -15.70 -10.12 -21.85
N GLY A 233 -14.45 -9.73 -21.59
CA GLY A 233 -14.07 -8.35 -21.20
C GLY A 233 -14.63 -7.90 -19.85
N VAL A 234 -15.01 -8.84 -19.00
CA VAL A 234 -15.46 -8.55 -17.62
C VAL A 234 -14.23 -8.32 -16.75
N PHE A 235 -14.16 -7.18 -16.08
CA PHE A 235 -12.93 -6.70 -15.42
C PHE A 235 -12.28 -7.73 -14.50
N GLY A 236 -13.03 -8.27 -13.53
CA GLY A 236 -12.49 -9.22 -12.57
C GLY A 236 -11.99 -10.52 -13.20
N PRO A 237 -12.83 -11.25 -13.96
CA PRO A 237 -12.39 -12.43 -14.71
C PRO A 237 -11.21 -12.19 -15.64
N THR A 238 -11.17 -11.09 -16.39
CA THR A 238 -10.05 -10.74 -17.27
C THR A 238 -8.78 -10.49 -16.46
N LEU A 239 -8.86 -9.72 -15.36
CA LEU A 239 -7.72 -9.51 -14.45
C LEU A 239 -7.16 -10.84 -13.92
N ILE A 240 -8.03 -11.77 -13.48
CA ILE A 240 -7.62 -13.05 -12.91
C ILE A 240 -7.02 -13.95 -13.97
N ALA A 241 -7.79 -14.28 -15.02
CA ALA A 241 -7.46 -15.35 -15.95
C ALA A 241 -6.53 -14.90 -17.08
N SER A 242 -6.73 -13.69 -17.59
CA SER A 242 -6.02 -13.21 -18.77
C SER A 242 -4.79 -12.36 -18.45
N ILE A 243 -4.67 -11.86 -17.21
CA ILE A 243 -3.55 -11.01 -16.78
C ILE A 243 -2.76 -11.67 -15.65
N LEU A 244 -3.31 -11.79 -14.44
CA LEU A 244 -2.54 -12.28 -13.27
C LEU A 244 -2.09 -13.73 -13.45
N TYR A 245 -2.94 -14.58 -13.99
CA TYR A 245 -2.57 -15.99 -14.27
C TYR A 245 -1.43 -16.08 -15.29
N MET A 246 -1.39 -15.20 -16.29
CA MET A 246 -0.29 -15.16 -17.27
C MET A 246 1.03 -14.62 -16.67
N ILE A 247 0.98 -13.85 -15.58
CA ILE A 247 2.17 -13.35 -14.88
C ILE A 247 2.77 -14.41 -13.95
N THR A 248 1.94 -15.17 -13.21
CA THR A 248 2.40 -16.03 -12.09
C THR A 248 1.88 -17.45 -12.11
N SER A 249 0.99 -17.82 -13.02
CA SER A 249 0.24 -19.08 -13.02
C SER A 249 -0.50 -19.37 -11.71
N GLY A 250 -0.87 -18.32 -10.98
CA GLY A 250 -1.54 -18.40 -9.67
C GLY A 250 -0.59 -18.13 -8.49
N CYS A 251 -1.14 -18.18 -7.30
CA CYS A 251 -0.40 -17.98 -6.06
C CYS A 251 -0.09 -19.30 -5.37
N THR A 252 0.99 -19.34 -4.57
CA THR A 252 1.38 -20.50 -3.79
C THR A 252 0.24 -20.97 -2.89
N ALA A 253 -0.15 -22.26 -2.98
CA ALA A 253 -1.30 -22.81 -2.27
C ALA A 253 -1.12 -22.72 -0.74
N SER A 254 0.02 -23.16 -0.20
CA SER A 254 0.27 -23.18 1.25
C SER A 254 0.18 -21.79 1.88
N THR A 255 0.70 -20.77 1.22
CA THR A 255 0.65 -19.40 1.70
C THR A 255 -0.76 -18.81 1.69
N GLN A 256 -1.60 -19.22 0.74
CA GLN A 256 -3.01 -18.81 0.72
C GLN A 256 -3.77 -19.37 1.94
N TYR A 257 -3.56 -20.63 2.33
CA TYR A 257 -4.17 -21.22 3.53
C TYR A 257 -3.64 -20.55 4.81
N ALA A 258 -2.35 -20.25 4.86
CA ALA A 258 -1.76 -19.56 6.00
C ALA A 258 -2.35 -18.14 6.16
N TYR A 259 -2.51 -17.41 5.05
CA TYR A 259 -3.10 -16.08 5.09
C TYR A 259 -4.58 -16.13 5.47
N ALA A 260 -5.33 -17.11 4.95
CA ALA A 260 -6.72 -17.35 5.35
C ALA A 260 -6.86 -17.52 6.87
N GLU A 261 -5.99 -18.31 7.49
CA GLU A 261 -6.01 -18.55 8.93
C GLU A 261 -5.67 -17.28 9.73
N MET A 262 -4.68 -16.49 9.29
CA MET A 262 -4.35 -15.22 9.94
C MET A 262 -5.52 -14.22 9.87
N LEU A 263 -6.17 -14.12 8.71
CA LEU A 263 -7.37 -13.27 8.54
C LEU A 263 -8.52 -13.75 9.40
N ARG A 264 -8.76 -15.07 9.47
CA ARG A 264 -9.80 -15.68 10.30
C ARG A 264 -9.59 -15.37 11.78
N LEU A 265 -8.38 -15.61 12.29
CA LEU A 265 -8.05 -15.37 13.71
C LEU A 265 -8.15 -13.88 14.08
N SER A 266 -7.77 -12.98 13.16
CA SER A 266 -7.95 -11.54 13.34
C SER A 266 -9.45 -11.18 13.42
N THR A 267 -10.24 -11.70 12.49
CA THR A 267 -11.70 -11.45 12.43
C THR A 267 -12.43 -12.00 13.65
N GLU A 268 -11.93 -13.10 14.23
CA GLU A 268 -12.46 -13.69 15.48
C GLU A 268 -11.92 -13.01 16.75
N GLY A 269 -11.08 -11.97 16.62
CA GLY A 269 -10.48 -11.26 17.75
C GLY A 269 -9.48 -12.10 18.56
N LYS A 270 -8.98 -13.22 17.97
CA LYS A 270 -8.00 -14.11 18.63
C LYS A 270 -6.57 -13.60 18.50
N ILE A 271 -6.30 -12.78 17.52
CA ILE A 271 -5.05 -12.04 17.35
C ILE A 271 -5.36 -10.56 17.09
N ASN A 272 -4.57 -9.67 17.66
CA ASN A 272 -4.64 -8.24 17.41
C ASN A 272 -3.37 -7.81 16.68
N PHE A 273 -3.40 -7.91 15.35
CA PHE A 273 -2.25 -7.55 14.50
C PHE A 273 -1.87 -6.07 14.61
N VAL A 274 -2.79 -5.20 15.01
CA VAL A 274 -2.51 -3.77 15.23
C VAL A 274 -1.63 -3.60 16.45
N GLU A 275 -1.96 -4.25 17.56
CA GLU A 275 -1.13 -4.21 18.78
C GLU A 275 0.23 -4.89 18.55
N ASP A 276 0.25 -6.03 17.84
CA ASP A 276 1.50 -6.75 17.49
C ASP A 276 2.47 -5.88 16.67
N THR A 277 1.94 -4.94 15.87
CA THR A 277 2.74 -4.03 15.03
C THR A 277 3.00 -2.66 15.67
N ARG A 278 2.40 -2.33 16.82
CA ARG A 278 2.58 -1.06 17.55
C ARG A 278 4.04 -0.80 17.94
N GLU A 279 4.84 -1.84 18.01
CA GLU A 279 6.28 -1.74 18.24
C GLU A 279 6.99 -0.85 17.21
N TYR A 280 6.49 -0.78 15.98
CA TYR A 280 7.03 0.13 14.96
C TYR A 280 6.83 1.61 15.32
N ALA A 281 5.73 1.95 15.98
CA ALA A 281 5.51 3.32 16.47
C ALA A 281 6.50 3.68 17.60
N ARG A 282 6.69 2.79 18.58
CA ARG A 282 7.67 3.02 19.67
C ARG A 282 9.08 3.20 19.14
N ARG A 283 9.45 2.41 18.12
CA ARG A 283 10.75 2.55 17.44
C ARG A 283 10.86 3.87 16.69
N ALA A 284 9.82 4.29 15.97
CA ALA A 284 9.80 5.56 15.25
C ALA A 284 9.97 6.74 16.20
N GLU A 285 9.21 6.80 17.29
CA GLU A 285 9.30 7.84 18.31
C GLU A 285 10.73 7.98 18.85
N ARG A 286 11.34 6.87 19.25
CA ARG A 286 12.71 6.86 19.78
C ARG A 286 13.76 7.25 18.71
N MET A 287 13.63 6.72 17.50
CA MET A 287 14.54 7.06 16.39
C MET A 287 14.41 8.52 15.99
N LYS A 288 13.17 9.06 15.86
CA LYS A 288 12.94 10.47 15.57
C LYS A 288 13.63 11.35 16.60
N LYS A 289 13.50 11.01 17.89
CA LYS A 289 14.19 11.76 18.97
C LYS A 289 15.70 11.75 18.80
N ILE A 290 16.32 10.61 18.49
CA ILE A 290 17.77 10.53 18.25
C ILE A 290 18.19 11.43 17.08
N PHE A 291 17.45 11.41 15.98
CA PHE A 291 17.75 12.27 14.84
C PHE A 291 17.58 13.76 15.19
N THR A 292 16.45 14.14 15.80
CA THR A 292 16.18 15.56 16.11
C THR A 292 17.10 16.14 17.16
N ASP A 293 17.50 15.34 18.17
CA ASP A 293 18.49 15.74 19.18
C ASP A 293 19.89 16.01 18.55
N ASN A 294 20.14 15.51 17.32
CA ASN A 294 21.37 15.69 16.57
C ASN A 294 21.20 16.53 15.31
N GLY A 295 20.31 17.51 15.34
CA GLY A 295 20.20 18.56 14.31
C GLY A 295 19.41 18.20 13.05
N PHE A 296 18.87 16.98 12.95
CA PHE A 296 17.97 16.62 11.87
C PHE A 296 16.57 17.19 12.10
N HIS A 297 15.80 17.31 11.02
CA HIS A 297 14.38 17.66 11.07
C HIS A 297 13.54 16.61 10.38
N ILE A 298 12.24 16.53 10.75
CA ILE A 298 11.27 15.67 10.06
C ILE A 298 10.79 16.43 8.82
N VAL A 299 10.86 15.79 7.65
CA VAL A 299 10.54 16.45 6.37
C VAL A 299 9.02 16.49 6.16
N TYR A 300 8.34 15.34 6.25
CA TYR A 300 6.88 15.30 6.26
C TYR A 300 6.44 15.25 7.71
N ASP A 301 6.24 16.40 8.30
CA ASP A 301 5.99 16.58 9.74
C ASP A 301 4.50 16.72 10.07
N TYR A 302 3.67 17.10 9.09
CA TYR A 302 2.23 17.30 9.27
C TYR A 302 1.39 16.38 8.39
N ASP A 303 0.26 15.99 8.96
CA ASP A 303 -0.76 15.15 8.37
C ASP A 303 -2.07 15.95 8.33
N ALA A 304 -2.23 16.79 7.31
CA ALA A 304 -3.28 17.79 7.16
C ALA A 304 -3.36 18.73 8.38
N THR A 305 -4.11 18.38 9.42
CA THR A 305 -4.38 19.20 10.60
C THR A 305 -3.61 18.79 11.86
N GLN A 306 -2.87 17.70 11.81
CA GLN A 306 -2.17 17.13 12.97
C GLN A 306 -0.73 16.73 12.63
N VAL A 307 0.09 16.54 13.67
CA VAL A 307 1.44 16.02 13.50
C VAL A 307 1.39 14.61 12.93
N VAL A 308 2.31 14.30 12.02
CA VAL A 308 2.43 12.96 11.44
C VAL A 308 2.65 11.90 12.53
N GLY A 309 1.96 10.78 12.42
CA GLY A 309 2.05 9.68 13.37
C GLY A 309 3.42 8.98 13.37
N ASP A 310 3.59 8.09 14.34
CA ASP A 310 4.74 7.19 14.40
C ASP A 310 4.38 5.82 13.83
N GLY A 311 5.32 5.20 13.11
CA GLY A 311 5.05 3.90 12.51
C GLY A 311 6.24 3.27 11.82
N PHE A 312 5.99 2.65 10.66
CA PHE A 312 7.00 1.86 9.97
C PHE A 312 8.08 2.71 9.30
N PHE A 313 7.73 3.93 8.87
CA PHE A 313 8.63 4.91 8.24
C PHE A 313 8.47 6.29 8.86
N PHE A 314 9.48 7.11 8.66
CA PHE A 314 9.44 8.56 8.78
C PHE A 314 10.52 9.16 7.86
N THR A 315 10.51 10.47 7.68
CA THR A 315 11.40 11.17 6.76
C THR A 315 12.23 12.19 7.50
N ILE A 316 13.52 12.25 7.17
CA ILE A 316 14.48 13.17 7.80
C ILE A 316 15.25 13.98 6.78
N GLY A 317 15.53 15.24 7.13
CA GLY A 317 16.44 16.14 6.45
C GLY A 317 17.49 16.68 7.40
N TYR A 318 18.55 17.26 6.85
CA TYR A 318 19.60 17.90 7.65
C TYR A 318 20.09 19.18 6.95
N GLY A 319 19.98 20.32 7.62
CA GLY A 319 20.34 21.62 7.05
C GLY A 319 19.66 21.85 5.69
N ASN A 320 20.46 22.19 4.69
CA ASN A 320 20.05 22.36 3.30
C ASN A 320 20.54 21.24 2.38
N MET A 321 20.94 20.10 2.94
CA MET A 321 21.41 18.96 2.13
C MET A 321 20.28 18.41 1.27
N THR A 322 20.58 18.15 0.01
CA THR A 322 19.67 17.35 -0.85
C THR A 322 19.58 15.93 -0.33
N GLY A 323 18.51 15.22 -0.67
CA GLY A 323 18.34 13.82 -0.27
C GLY A 323 19.48 12.92 -0.74
N GLY A 324 20.06 13.21 -1.91
CA GLY A 324 21.23 12.50 -2.45
C GLY A 324 22.52 12.77 -1.67
N GLU A 325 22.75 14.00 -1.26
CA GLU A 325 23.90 14.38 -0.41
C GLU A 325 23.77 13.75 0.97
N LEU A 326 22.61 13.94 1.62
CA LEU A 326 22.34 13.36 2.94
C LEU A 326 22.49 11.84 2.95
N LEU A 327 21.98 11.15 1.92
CA LEU A 327 22.14 9.70 1.79
C LEU A 327 23.62 9.29 1.73
N ARG A 328 24.42 10.01 0.94
CA ARG A 328 25.86 9.73 0.79
C ARG A 328 26.62 9.94 2.09
N GLU A 329 26.36 11.07 2.77
CA GLU A 329 27.01 11.36 4.05
C GLU A 329 26.62 10.35 5.12
N LEU A 330 25.33 9.99 5.27
CA LEU A 330 24.87 8.98 6.22
C LEU A 330 25.54 7.61 6.02
N LEU A 331 25.92 7.24 4.78
CA LEU A 331 26.63 5.99 4.52
C LEU A 331 28.01 5.93 5.18
N TYR A 332 28.73 7.06 5.31
CA TYR A 332 30.00 7.12 6.05
C TYR A 332 29.84 6.81 7.53
N TYR A 333 28.65 7.11 8.09
CA TYR A 333 28.29 6.78 9.48
C TYR A 333 27.57 5.43 9.59
N GLY A 334 27.56 4.62 8.50
CA GLY A 334 26.98 3.29 8.47
C GLY A 334 25.46 3.25 8.54
N VAL A 335 24.79 4.31 8.08
CA VAL A 335 23.32 4.40 7.96
C VAL A 335 22.94 4.38 6.49
N SER A 336 22.20 3.34 6.08
CA SER A 336 21.65 3.20 4.73
C SER A 336 20.18 3.65 4.69
N SER A 337 19.82 4.38 3.66
CA SER A 337 18.46 4.92 3.50
C SER A 337 18.06 4.99 2.02
N ILE A 338 17.00 5.71 1.71
CA ILE A 338 16.52 5.99 0.34
C ILE A 338 16.25 7.49 0.24
N SER A 339 16.80 8.15 -0.79
CA SER A 339 16.49 9.55 -1.07
C SER A 339 15.00 9.70 -1.42
N LEU A 340 14.36 10.74 -0.90
CA LEU A 340 12.95 11.04 -1.14
C LEU A 340 12.67 11.35 -2.62
N SER A 341 13.62 11.91 -3.35
CA SER A 341 13.49 12.16 -4.79
C SER A 341 13.15 10.90 -5.60
N THR A 342 13.59 9.71 -5.15
CA THR A 342 13.27 8.43 -5.81
C THR A 342 11.81 8.02 -5.64
N THR A 343 11.09 8.66 -4.72
CA THR A 343 9.69 8.35 -4.39
C THR A 343 8.69 9.32 -5.00
N GLY A 344 9.15 10.25 -5.82
CA GLY A 344 8.32 11.33 -6.40
C GLY A 344 8.08 12.51 -5.43
N SER A 345 8.80 12.56 -4.32
CA SER A 345 8.77 13.69 -3.39
C SER A 345 9.38 14.94 -4.02
N GLU A 346 8.70 16.06 -3.84
CA GLU A 346 9.21 17.40 -4.12
C GLU A 346 10.01 17.96 -2.92
N GLN A 347 10.03 17.23 -1.78
CA GLN A 347 10.79 17.58 -0.59
C GLN A 347 12.15 16.88 -0.59
N GLU A 348 13.17 17.59 -0.07
CA GLU A 348 14.51 17.02 0.09
C GLU A 348 14.66 16.27 1.42
N GLY A 349 15.39 15.15 1.38
CA GLY A 349 15.63 14.33 2.55
C GLY A 349 15.71 12.85 2.22
N VAL A 350 15.66 12.02 3.26
CA VAL A 350 15.72 10.57 3.14
C VAL A 350 14.66 9.90 4.00
N ARG A 351 14.28 8.65 3.63
CA ARG A 351 13.35 7.81 4.38
C ARG A 351 14.08 6.99 5.44
N ALA A 352 13.71 7.12 6.70
CA ALA A 352 14.10 6.21 7.76
C ALA A 352 13.10 5.04 7.87
N CYS A 353 13.59 3.85 8.25
CA CYS A 353 12.78 2.63 8.40
C CYS A 353 13.04 1.99 9.76
N THR A 354 11.98 1.73 10.52
CA THR A 354 12.04 1.25 11.91
C THR A 354 12.13 -0.26 12.03
N SER A 355 11.88 -1.01 10.93
CA SER A 355 11.62 -2.46 10.98
C SER A 355 12.79 -3.31 11.47
N ARG A 356 14.02 -2.85 11.32
CA ARG A 356 15.23 -3.57 11.75
C ARG A 356 15.88 -2.99 12.99
N MET A 357 15.33 -1.93 13.57
CA MET A 357 15.85 -1.35 14.79
C MET A 357 15.61 -2.31 15.98
N ARG A 358 16.66 -2.58 16.75
CA ARG A 358 16.64 -3.40 17.94
C ARG A 358 17.22 -2.62 19.11
N GLU A 359 16.94 -3.02 20.33
CA GLU A 359 17.38 -2.32 21.55
C GLU A 359 18.89 -2.10 21.59
N GLU A 360 19.68 -3.08 21.21
CA GLU A 360 21.16 -3.01 21.19
C GLU A 360 21.73 -2.02 20.16
N LEU A 361 20.93 -1.57 19.19
CA LEU A 361 21.36 -0.65 18.13
C LEU A 361 21.18 0.82 18.48
N TYR A 362 20.34 1.16 19.46
CA TYR A 362 20.09 2.56 19.80
C TYR A 362 21.33 3.30 20.30
N PRO A 363 22.17 2.75 21.20
CA PRO A 363 23.40 3.45 21.60
C PRO A 363 24.35 3.68 20.42
N VAL A 364 24.43 2.73 19.49
CA VAL A 364 25.25 2.85 18.26
C VAL A 364 24.68 3.95 17.35
N MET A 365 23.36 4.03 17.22
CA MET A 365 22.71 5.06 16.42
C MET A 365 22.94 6.46 17.04
N GLU A 366 22.80 6.60 18.35
CA GLU A 366 23.05 7.85 19.08
C GLU A 366 24.49 8.35 18.89
N GLU A 367 25.47 7.46 19.04
CA GLU A 367 26.89 7.77 18.81
C GLU A 367 27.15 8.25 17.39
N ARG A 368 26.60 7.54 16.39
CA ARG A 368 26.79 7.86 14.98
C ARG A 368 26.11 9.19 14.60
N MET A 369 24.91 9.45 15.08
CA MET A 369 24.22 10.72 14.76
C MET A 369 24.84 11.92 15.46
N ARG A 370 25.40 11.72 16.66
CA ARG A 370 26.20 12.74 17.33
C ARG A 370 27.47 13.06 16.53
N ALA A 371 28.23 12.03 16.12
CA ALA A 371 29.42 12.22 15.30
C ALA A 371 29.08 12.90 13.95
N PHE A 372 27.97 12.51 13.33
CA PHE A 372 27.47 13.18 12.12
C PHE A 372 27.25 14.68 12.38
N HIS A 373 26.58 15.02 13.48
CA HIS A 373 26.28 16.42 13.83
C HIS A 373 27.53 17.24 14.19
N GLU A 374 28.53 16.61 14.81
CA GLU A 374 29.79 17.25 15.14
C GLU A 374 30.64 17.57 13.89
N ASP A 375 30.50 16.79 12.83
CA ASP A 375 31.28 16.91 11.58
C ASP A 375 30.60 17.84 10.54
N HIS A 376 29.29 18.17 10.73
CA HIS A 376 28.47 18.96 9.80
C HIS A 376 27.82 20.19 10.48
#